data_9b3934eb703f446f08df910d2c3df8da
#
_entry.id   9b3934eb703f446f08df910d2c3df8da
#
_cell.length_a   1.000
_cell.length_b   1.000
_cell.length_c   1.000
_cell.angle_alpha   90.00
_cell.angle_beta   90.00
_cell.angle_gamma   90.00
#
_symmetry.space_group_name_H-M   'P 1'
#
loop_
_entity.id
_entity.type
_entity.pdbx_description
1 polymer ?
#
loop_
_entity_poly.entity_id
_entity_poly.type
_entity_poly.pdbx_seq_one_letter_code
_entity_poly.pdbx_strand_id
1 'polypeptide(L)'
;MLGAEIFDTLYARNPGLKEQLRGKVVAVGGDLVMNGLGISEEARATLKRELDVIINIAASVNFDDPLLDAIQINYMGCMRMLELAKECEHLDIFTHVSTAYVNCNR
;
A
#
# COMPACT_ATOMS: atom_id res chain seq x y z
N MET A 1 -5.79 -12.70 3.78
CA MET A 1 -4.70 -12.43 2.83
C MET A 1 -3.76 -13.60 2.66
N LEU A 2 -3.12 -14.08 3.72
CA LEU A 2 -2.17 -15.20 3.64
C LEU A 2 -2.80 -16.55 3.22
N GLY A 3 -4.12 -16.69 3.32
CA GLY A 3 -4.83 -17.87 2.85
C GLY A 3 -5.28 -17.83 1.38
N ALA A 4 -4.94 -16.77 0.64
CA ALA A 4 -5.33 -16.62 -0.77
C ALA A 4 -4.63 -17.65 -1.66
N GLU A 5 -5.32 -18.12 -2.71
CA GLU A 5 -4.80 -19.13 -3.63
C GLU A 5 -3.50 -18.74 -4.33
N ILE A 6 -3.27 -17.46 -4.51
CA ILE A 6 -2.05 -16.93 -5.13
C ILE A 6 -0.77 -17.40 -4.40
N PHE A 7 -0.88 -17.73 -3.11
CA PHE A 7 0.25 -18.18 -2.31
C PHE A 7 0.40 -19.70 -2.25
N ASP A 8 -0.52 -20.47 -2.82
CA ASP A 8 -0.53 -21.94 -2.70
C ASP A 8 0.75 -22.57 -3.24
N THR A 9 1.22 -22.13 -4.41
CA THR A 9 2.46 -22.65 -5.01
C THR A 9 3.68 -22.32 -4.13
N LEU A 10 3.70 -21.14 -3.54
CA LEU A 10 4.78 -20.73 -2.65
C LEU A 10 4.81 -21.58 -1.39
N TYR A 11 3.65 -21.84 -0.79
CA TYR A 11 3.55 -22.68 0.40
C TYR A 11 3.90 -24.14 0.13
N ALA A 12 3.54 -24.65 -1.06
CA ALA A 12 3.90 -26.01 -1.46
C ALA A 12 5.41 -26.20 -1.58
N ARG A 13 6.13 -25.17 -2.05
CA ARG A 13 7.59 -25.18 -2.20
C ARG A 13 8.34 -24.93 -0.90
N ASN A 14 7.70 -24.26 0.05
CA ASN A 14 8.32 -23.84 1.31
C ASN A 14 7.45 -24.28 2.49
N PRO A 15 7.48 -25.55 2.91
CA PRO A 15 6.70 -26.00 4.06
C PRO A 15 7.01 -25.18 5.31
N GLY A 16 5.97 -24.76 6.03
CA GLY A 16 6.11 -23.93 7.21
C GLY A 16 6.21 -22.43 6.97
N LEU A 17 6.30 -21.98 5.70
CA LEU A 17 6.39 -20.55 5.37
C LEU A 17 5.16 -19.78 5.86
N LYS A 18 3.96 -20.34 5.72
CA LYS A 18 2.73 -19.70 6.18
C LYS A 18 2.77 -19.37 7.67
N GLU A 19 3.28 -20.29 8.48
CA GLU A 19 3.43 -20.08 9.92
C GLU A 19 4.47 -19.00 10.22
N GLN A 20 5.57 -18.96 9.49
CA GLN A 20 6.59 -17.92 9.62
C GLN A 20 6.04 -16.54 9.24
N LEU A 21 5.24 -16.45 8.17
CA LEU A 21 4.67 -15.21 7.70
C LEU A 21 3.62 -14.63 8.65
N ARG A 22 2.91 -15.47 9.41
CA ARG A 22 1.93 -14.99 10.39
C ARG A 22 2.52 -14.03 11.43
N GLY A 23 3.77 -14.25 11.83
CA GLY A 23 4.46 -13.37 12.75
C GLY A 23 5.06 -12.12 12.10
N LYS A 24 5.16 -12.09 10.77
CA LYS A 24 5.80 -11.00 10.02
C LYS A 24 4.82 -10.07 9.31
N VAL A 25 3.58 -10.49 9.12
CA VAL A 25 2.56 -9.72 8.40
C VAL A 25 1.55 -9.18 9.40
N VAL A 26 1.40 -7.88 9.41
CA VAL A 26 0.46 -7.16 10.26
C VAL A 26 -0.44 -6.28 9.39
N ALA A 27 -1.75 -6.34 9.63
CA ALA A 27 -2.71 -5.49 8.95
C ALA A 27 -2.89 -4.18 9.72
N VAL A 28 -2.82 -3.06 9.00
CA VAL A 28 -3.09 -1.73 9.53
C VAL A 28 -4.24 -1.13 8.76
N GLY A 29 -5.32 -0.78 9.46
CA GLY A 29 -6.48 -0.16 8.84
C GLY A 29 -6.18 1.27 8.40
N GLY A 30 -6.68 1.66 7.24
CA GLY A 30 -6.52 3.02 6.74
C GLY A 30 -7.39 3.26 5.52
N ASP A 31 -7.42 4.50 5.06
CA ASP A 31 -8.18 4.92 3.89
C ASP A 31 -7.43 6.03 3.15
N LEU A 32 -7.14 5.79 1.87
CA LEU A 32 -6.39 6.74 1.02
C LEU A 32 -7.11 8.08 0.81
N VAL A 33 -8.45 8.10 0.92
CA VAL A 33 -9.22 9.34 0.71
C VAL A 33 -9.26 10.22 1.96
N MET A 34 -8.86 9.70 3.11
CA MET A 34 -8.84 10.43 4.37
C MET A 34 -7.51 11.13 4.60
N ASN A 35 -7.57 12.30 5.23
CA ASN A 35 -6.36 12.98 5.69
C ASN A 35 -5.59 12.10 6.67
N GLY A 36 -4.27 12.09 6.56
CA GLY A 36 -3.43 11.23 7.38
C GLY A 36 -3.63 9.74 7.10
N LEU A 37 -4.23 9.37 5.94
CA LEU A 37 -4.54 8.00 5.53
C LEU A 37 -5.53 7.28 6.43
N GLY A 38 -6.26 7.98 7.29
CA GLY A 38 -7.19 7.36 8.23
C GLY A 38 -6.51 6.38 9.21
N ILE A 39 -5.20 6.46 9.38
CA ILE A 39 -4.43 5.62 10.28
C ILE A 39 -4.49 6.23 11.68
N SER A 40 -4.62 5.40 12.72
CA SER A 40 -4.53 5.87 14.10
C SER A 40 -3.17 6.52 14.38
N GLU A 41 -3.13 7.46 15.32
CA GLU A 41 -1.88 8.13 15.66
C GLU A 41 -0.81 7.17 16.18
N GLU A 42 -1.21 6.16 16.93
CA GLU A 42 -0.31 5.13 17.45
C GLU A 42 0.30 4.31 16.31
N ALA A 43 -0.53 3.84 15.37
CA ALA A 43 -0.07 3.09 14.21
C ALA A 43 0.82 3.95 13.33
N ARG A 44 0.46 5.22 13.12
CA ARG A 44 1.26 6.17 12.34
C ARG A 44 2.63 6.41 12.97
N ALA A 45 2.68 6.58 14.29
CA ALA A 45 3.95 6.75 15.01
C ALA A 45 4.85 5.53 14.87
N THR A 46 4.29 4.33 14.97
CA THR A 46 5.02 3.07 14.78
C THR A 46 5.57 2.97 13.36
N LEU A 47 4.74 3.27 12.36
CA LEU A 47 5.14 3.24 10.95
C LEU A 47 6.27 4.23 10.65
N LYS A 48 6.17 5.45 11.16
CA LYS A 48 7.21 6.47 10.96
C LYS A 48 8.56 6.06 11.53
N ARG A 49 8.54 5.32 12.64
CA ARG A 49 9.76 4.87 13.32
C ARG A 49 10.36 3.61 12.70
N GLU A 50 9.53 2.71 12.18
CA GLU A 50 9.95 1.35 11.82
C GLU A 50 10.02 1.06 10.33
N LEU A 51 9.40 1.88 9.47
CA LEU A 51 9.37 1.60 8.03
C LEU A 51 10.72 1.83 7.36
N ASP A 52 11.18 0.83 6.62
CA ASP A 52 12.37 0.89 5.77
C ASP A 52 11.99 1.03 4.30
N VAL A 53 10.89 0.41 3.87
CA VAL A 53 10.44 0.39 2.48
C VAL A 53 8.92 0.61 2.43
N ILE A 54 8.49 1.48 1.54
CA ILE A 54 7.06 1.65 1.21
C ILE A 54 6.86 1.30 -0.25
N ILE A 55 5.89 0.42 -0.52
CA ILE A 55 5.47 0.08 -1.88
C ILE A 55 4.00 0.49 -2.03
N ASN A 56 3.75 1.54 -2.77
CA ASN A 56 2.41 2.04 -3.03
C ASN A 56 1.87 1.47 -4.34
N ILE A 57 0.94 0.51 -4.22
CA ILE A 57 0.27 -0.13 -5.36
C ILE A 57 -1.23 0.19 -5.34
N ALA A 58 -1.69 0.87 -4.31
CA ALA A 58 -3.10 1.16 -4.12
C ALA A 58 -3.61 2.17 -5.15
N ALA A 59 -4.66 1.81 -5.86
CA ALA A 59 -5.33 2.67 -6.84
C ALA A 59 -6.74 2.14 -7.12
N SER A 60 -7.62 3.01 -7.64
CA SER A 60 -8.82 2.52 -8.28
C SER A 60 -8.46 1.99 -9.65
N VAL A 61 -8.94 0.79 -9.95
CA VAL A 61 -8.80 0.14 -11.26
C VAL A 61 -10.09 0.19 -12.08
N ASN A 62 -11.10 0.89 -11.58
CA ASN A 62 -12.36 1.09 -12.28
C ASN A 62 -12.24 2.29 -13.21
N PHE A 63 -12.26 2.04 -14.52
CA PHE A 63 -12.12 3.09 -15.55
C PHE A 63 -13.36 3.98 -15.66
N ASP A 64 -14.49 3.55 -15.09
CA ASP A 64 -15.75 4.29 -15.10
C ASP A 64 -15.96 5.15 -13.85
N ASP A 65 -14.97 5.22 -12.95
CA ASP A 65 -15.06 6.04 -11.75
C ASP A 65 -15.24 7.53 -12.11
N PRO A 66 -16.08 8.26 -11.36
CA PRO A 66 -16.12 9.71 -11.49
C PRO A 66 -14.74 10.33 -11.34
N LEU A 67 -14.45 11.37 -12.11
CA LEU A 67 -13.14 12.01 -12.13
C LEU A 67 -12.66 12.42 -10.74
N LEU A 68 -13.55 12.96 -9.92
CA LEU A 68 -13.19 13.38 -8.55
C LEU A 68 -12.75 12.21 -7.68
N ASP A 69 -13.44 11.07 -7.80
CA ASP A 69 -13.08 9.87 -7.03
C ASP A 69 -11.74 9.31 -7.49
N ALA A 70 -11.52 9.27 -8.80
CA ALA A 70 -10.25 8.82 -9.36
C ALA A 70 -9.09 9.71 -8.90
N ILE A 71 -9.27 11.02 -8.86
CA ILE A 71 -8.27 11.97 -8.36
C ILE A 71 -8.01 11.74 -6.87
N GLN A 72 -9.04 11.56 -6.07
CA GLN A 72 -8.90 11.34 -4.62
C GLN A 72 -8.09 10.07 -4.31
N ILE A 73 -8.33 9.01 -5.05
CA ILE A 73 -7.64 7.73 -4.81
C ILE A 73 -6.27 7.71 -5.47
N ASN A 74 -6.19 8.00 -6.77
CA ASN A 74 -4.98 7.75 -7.56
C ASN A 74 -3.94 8.87 -7.44
N TYR A 75 -4.37 10.09 -7.24
CA TYR A 75 -3.47 11.23 -7.09
C TYR A 75 -3.29 11.65 -5.64
N MET A 76 -4.36 12.07 -4.98
CA MET A 76 -4.28 12.55 -3.60
C MET A 76 -3.88 11.44 -2.63
N GLY A 77 -4.34 10.19 -2.85
CA GLY A 77 -3.91 9.05 -2.06
C GLY A 77 -2.42 8.82 -2.16
N CYS A 78 -1.86 8.89 -3.36
CA CYS A 78 -0.41 8.78 -3.57
C CYS A 78 0.35 9.92 -2.86
N MET A 79 -0.15 11.15 -2.93
CA MET A 79 0.47 12.28 -2.24
C MET A 79 0.45 12.11 -0.72
N ARG A 80 -0.64 11.58 -0.17
CA ARG A 80 -0.74 11.28 1.27
C ARG A 80 0.25 10.20 1.70
N MET A 81 0.44 9.18 0.86
CA MET A 81 1.47 8.16 1.11
C MET A 81 2.88 8.77 1.09
N LEU A 82 3.13 9.68 0.16
CA LEU A 82 4.42 10.36 0.07
C LEU A 82 4.67 11.27 1.29
N GLU A 83 3.63 11.90 1.81
CA GLU A 83 3.73 12.67 3.06
C GLU A 83 4.13 11.78 4.23
N LEU A 84 3.52 10.61 4.35
CA LEU A 84 3.92 9.62 5.35
C LEU A 84 5.38 9.20 5.16
N ALA A 85 5.79 8.96 3.92
CA ALA A 85 7.17 8.60 3.60
C ALA A 85 8.18 9.66 4.04
N LYS A 86 7.85 10.93 3.85
CA LYS A 86 8.70 12.05 4.29
C LYS A 86 8.84 12.14 5.81
N GLU A 87 7.85 11.69 6.54
CA GLU A 87 7.86 11.67 8.00
C GLU A 87 8.61 10.47 8.59
N CYS A 88 8.90 9.43 7.78
CA CYS A 88 9.62 8.25 8.23
C CYS A 88 11.09 8.56 8.51
N GLU A 89 11.57 8.10 9.67
CA GLU A 89 12.95 8.38 10.11
C GLU A 89 14.02 7.56 9.39
N HIS A 90 13.69 6.33 9.00
CA HIS A 90 14.64 5.36 8.47
C HIS A 90 14.25 4.79 7.11
N LEU A 91 13.41 5.51 6.35
CA LEU A 91 12.93 5.03 5.06
C LEU A 91 14.05 5.05 4.02
N ASP A 92 14.34 3.90 3.45
CA ASP A 92 15.33 3.75 2.39
C ASP A 92 14.73 3.96 1.00
N ILE A 93 13.53 3.41 0.76
CA ILE A 93 12.92 3.40 -0.57
C ILE A 93 11.41 3.65 -0.47
N PHE A 94 10.92 4.54 -1.34
CA PHE A 94 9.50 4.67 -1.65
C PHE A 94 9.29 4.29 -3.11
N THR A 95 8.46 3.26 -3.36
CA THR A 95 8.13 2.81 -4.71
C THR A 95 6.67 3.09 -5.00
N HIS A 96 6.39 3.73 -6.12
CA HIS A 96 5.03 3.93 -6.62
C HIS A 96 4.83 3.13 -7.90
N VAL A 97 3.83 2.25 -7.90
CA VAL A 97 3.45 1.48 -9.08
C VAL A 97 2.41 2.28 -9.86
N SER A 98 2.77 2.62 -11.09
CA SER A 98 1.93 3.36 -12.02
C SER A 98 1.42 2.43 -13.13
N THR A 99 0.83 3.01 -14.17
CA THR A 99 0.29 2.27 -15.29
C THR A 99 0.87 2.78 -16.61
N ALA A 100 0.95 1.87 -17.59
CA ALA A 100 1.29 2.23 -18.97
C ALA A 100 0.11 2.86 -19.74
N TYR A 101 -1.10 2.80 -19.21
CA TYR A 101 -2.32 3.28 -19.88
C TYR A 101 -2.61 4.77 -19.68
N VAL A 102 -1.61 5.56 -19.29
CA VAL A 102 -1.77 7.00 -19.05
C VAL A 102 -2.23 7.76 -20.30
N ASN A 103 -1.81 7.34 -21.48
CA ASN A 103 -2.14 7.96 -22.75
C ASN A 103 -2.81 6.96 -23.71
N CYS A 104 -3.79 6.21 -23.22
CA CYS A 104 -4.43 5.16 -24.01
C CYS A 104 -5.23 5.67 -25.23
N ASN A 105 -5.47 6.97 -25.29
CA ASN A 105 -6.17 7.64 -26.40
C ASN A 105 -5.23 8.18 -27.48
N ARG A 106 -3.99 7.87 -27.42
CA ARG A 106 -2.98 8.32 -28.38
C ARG A 106 -2.40 7.18 -29.21
#